data_9f14a9a5e47399ee62cceca2fb7a42d5
#
_entry.id   9f14a9a5e47399ee62cceca2fb7a42d5
#
_cell.length_a   1.000
_cell.length_b   1.000
_cell.length_c   1.000
_cell.angle_alpha   90.00
_cell.angle_beta   90.00
_cell.angle_gamma   90.00
#
_symmetry.space_group_name_H-M   'P 1'
#
loop_
_entity.id
_entity.type
_entity.pdbx_description
1 polymer ?
#
loop_
_entity_poly.entity_id
_entity_poly.type
_entity_poly.pdbx_seq_one_letter_code
_entity_poly.pdbx_strand_id
1 'polypeptide(L)'
;LYGLQDCGNVGMIIRTADALGIDGIILSGSCDLYSPKVIRSTMGSVFRTNIFIENDTEKLFSLLKNNNVTTSAGVIDGETFVTECDFLGKHAIFIGNEGNGLPREVSQRCDRRITIPMKGSINSLNAGMASGILMWEMKKY
;
A
#
# COMPACT_ATOMS: atom_id res chain seq x y z
N LEU A 1 1.71 1.67 3.72
CA LEU A 1 0.51 2.50 3.87
C LEU A 1 0.94 3.87 4.36
N TYR A 2 0.68 4.91 3.60
CA TYR A 2 1.16 6.26 3.85
C TYR A 2 0.00 7.20 4.19
N GLY A 3 -0.11 7.60 5.45
CA GLY A 3 -1.13 8.55 5.93
C GLY A 3 -2.55 8.00 6.00
N LEU A 4 -2.78 6.69 5.96
CA LEU A 4 -4.13 6.12 6.08
C LEU A 4 -4.69 6.36 7.49
N GLN A 5 -5.89 6.96 7.56
CA GLN A 5 -6.52 7.32 8.83
C GLN A 5 -7.72 6.43 9.17
N ASP A 6 -8.37 5.82 8.19
CA ASP A 6 -9.45 4.88 8.47
C ASP A 6 -8.90 3.54 8.97
N CYS A 7 -9.12 3.31 10.26
CA CYS A 7 -8.68 2.08 10.94
C CYS A 7 -9.31 0.81 10.35
N GLY A 8 -10.51 0.92 9.76
CA GLY A 8 -11.17 -0.19 9.06
C GLY A 8 -10.41 -0.58 7.79
N ASN A 9 -10.00 0.42 6.99
CA ASN A 9 -9.17 0.19 5.80
C ASN A 9 -7.83 -0.44 6.18
N VAL A 10 -7.13 0.11 7.19
CA VAL A 10 -5.85 -0.44 7.64
C VAL A 10 -6.00 -1.91 8.05
N GLY A 11 -6.99 -2.23 8.87
CA GLY A 11 -7.23 -3.62 9.30
C GLY A 11 -7.60 -4.56 8.16
N MET A 12 -8.43 -4.09 7.21
CA MET A 12 -8.81 -4.86 6.02
C MET A 12 -7.59 -5.11 5.12
N ILE A 13 -6.72 -4.12 4.93
CA ILE A 13 -5.49 -4.26 4.14
C ILE A 13 -4.56 -5.28 4.79
N ILE A 14 -4.36 -5.22 6.11
CA ILE A 14 -3.55 -6.21 6.84
C ILE A 14 -4.10 -7.63 6.65
N ARG A 15 -5.42 -7.81 6.76
CA ARG A 15 -6.07 -9.10 6.53
C ARG A 15 -5.89 -9.59 5.09
N THR A 16 -6.02 -8.71 4.12
CA THR A 16 -5.83 -9.04 2.70
C THR A 16 -4.39 -9.41 2.40
N ALA A 17 -3.44 -8.69 2.99
CA ALA A 17 -2.02 -8.97 2.88
C ALA A 17 -1.66 -10.36 3.42
N ASP A 18 -2.19 -10.74 4.59
CA ASP A 18 -2.04 -12.09 5.15
C ASP A 18 -2.59 -13.16 4.19
N ALA A 19 -3.80 -12.93 3.67
CA ALA A 19 -4.44 -13.86 2.74
C ALA A 19 -3.69 -14.05 1.42
N LEU A 20 -3.05 -13.00 0.91
CA LEU A 20 -2.31 -13.00 -0.35
C LEU A 20 -0.81 -13.33 -0.17
N GLY A 21 -0.35 -13.57 1.04
CA GLY A 21 1.06 -13.86 1.33
C GLY A 21 2.00 -12.69 1.02
N ILE A 22 1.56 -11.46 1.30
CA ILE A 22 2.43 -10.28 1.24
C ILE A 22 3.47 -10.38 2.36
N ASP A 23 4.73 -10.14 2.02
CA ASP A 23 5.86 -10.37 2.93
C ASP A 23 5.85 -9.43 4.15
N GLY A 24 5.27 -8.23 4.01
CA GLY A 24 5.12 -7.29 5.11
C GLY A 24 4.39 -6.00 4.74
N ILE A 25 4.00 -5.25 5.75
CA ILE A 25 3.36 -3.94 5.63
C ILE A 25 4.18 -2.92 6.41
N ILE A 26 4.36 -1.75 5.82
CA ILE A 26 4.94 -0.60 6.52
C ILE A 26 3.84 0.44 6.69
N LEU A 27 3.62 0.90 7.92
CA LEU A 27 2.74 2.01 8.26
C LEU A 27 3.59 3.28 8.44
N SER A 28 3.25 4.33 7.71
CA SER A 28 3.91 5.64 7.82
C SER A 28 2.84 6.72 7.99
N GLY A 29 2.84 7.41 9.12
CA GLY A 29 1.85 8.45 9.44
C GLY A 29 0.39 7.98 9.41
N SER A 30 0.15 6.68 9.49
CA SER A 30 -1.17 6.07 9.47
C SER A 30 -1.79 5.98 10.87
N CYS A 31 -3.06 5.57 10.97
CA CYS A 31 -3.71 5.39 12.26
C CYS A 31 -2.98 4.36 13.14
N ASP A 32 -3.22 4.44 14.44
CA ASP A 32 -2.59 3.54 15.42
C ASP A 32 -2.93 2.06 15.14
N LEU A 33 -1.89 1.27 14.86
CA LEU A 33 -1.98 -0.17 14.64
C LEU A 33 -2.70 -0.90 15.79
N TYR A 34 -2.45 -0.46 17.02
CA TYR A 34 -2.95 -1.11 18.22
C TYR A 34 -4.32 -0.60 18.65
N SER A 35 -4.93 0.30 17.89
CA SER A 35 -6.31 0.72 18.18
C SER A 35 -7.27 -0.49 18.13
N PRO A 36 -8.26 -0.56 19.04
CA PRO A 36 -9.21 -1.69 19.06
C PRO A 36 -9.94 -1.91 17.72
N LYS A 37 -10.14 -0.83 16.95
CA LYS A 37 -10.80 -0.89 15.64
C LYS A 37 -9.91 -1.59 14.60
N VAL A 38 -8.61 -1.28 14.54
CA VAL A 38 -7.65 -1.95 13.66
C VAL A 38 -7.55 -3.42 14.04
N ILE A 39 -7.27 -3.71 15.31
CA ILE A 39 -7.10 -5.09 15.80
C ILE A 39 -8.30 -5.97 15.43
N ARG A 40 -9.53 -5.49 15.68
CA ARG A 40 -10.74 -6.24 15.31
C ARG A 40 -10.87 -6.45 13.81
N SER A 41 -10.56 -5.42 13.01
CA SER A 41 -10.70 -5.48 11.55
C SER A 41 -9.71 -6.44 10.89
N THR A 42 -8.57 -6.73 11.54
CA THR A 42 -7.58 -7.68 11.00
C THR A 42 -8.02 -9.14 11.11
N MET A 43 -9.03 -9.45 11.91
CA MET A 43 -9.47 -10.83 12.19
C MET A 43 -8.31 -11.76 12.60
N GLY A 44 -7.36 -11.23 13.37
CA GLY A 44 -6.19 -11.95 13.84
C GLY A 44 -4.97 -11.95 12.90
N SER A 45 -5.08 -11.39 11.71
CA SER A 45 -3.95 -11.32 10.76
C SER A 45 -2.80 -10.46 11.27
N VAL A 46 -3.07 -9.51 12.17
CA VAL A 46 -2.04 -8.69 12.83
C VAL A 46 -0.96 -9.53 13.55
N PHE A 47 -1.30 -10.73 13.98
CA PHE A 47 -0.35 -11.64 14.67
C PHE A 47 0.47 -12.52 13.71
N ARG A 48 0.15 -12.51 12.42
CA ARG A 48 0.80 -13.34 11.39
C ARG A 48 1.52 -12.52 10.34
N THR A 49 1.13 -11.26 10.15
CA THR A 49 1.73 -10.36 9.17
C THR A 49 2.91 -9.62 9.78
N ASN A 50 4.01 -9.50 9.06
CA ASN A 50 5.11 -8.62 9.45
C ASN A 50 4.68 -7.18 9.26
N ILE A 51 4.54 -6.43 10.34
CA ILE A 51 4.12 -5.02 10.30
C ILE A 51 5.20 -4.16 10.93
N PHE A 52 5.63 -3.13 10.18
CA PHE A 52 6.64 -2.18 10.59
C PHE A 52 6.03 -0.78 10.66
N ILE A 53 6.51 0.06 11.55
CA ILE A 53 6.12 1.47 11.65
C ILE A 53 7.37 2.30 11.37
N GLU A 54 7.33 3.12 10.31
CA GLU A 54 8.39 4.05 9.98
C GLU A 54 7.78 5.37 9.49
N ASN A 55 7.85 6.38 10.33
CA ASN A 55 7.25 7.69 10.06
C ASN A 55 8.22 8.68 9.38
N ASP A 56 9.51 8.37 9.38
CA ASP A 56 10.52 9.16 8.69
C ASP A 56 10.56 8.73 7.21
N THR A 57 10.07 9.58 6.33
CA THR A 57 10.01 9.32 4.89
C THR A 57 11.40 9.14 4.27
N GLU A 58 12.40 9.91 4.71
CA GLU A 58 13.76 9.80 4.19
C GLU A 58 14.38 8.45 4.57
N LYS A 59 14.20 8.06 5.81
CA LYS A 59 14.66 6.77 6.31
C LYS A 59 13.93 5.61 5.61
N LEU A 60 12.63 5.73 5.37
CA LEU A 60 11.85 4.73 4.65
C LEU A 60 12.39 4.52 3.22
N PHE A 61 12.56 5.59 2.44
CA PHE A 61 13.09 5.47 1.08
C PHE A 61 14.54 4.96 1.08
N SER A 62 15.38 5.39 2.02
CA SER A 62 16.74 4.89 2.16
C SER A 62 16.77 3.40 2.47
N LEU A 63 15.91 2.93 3.36
CA LEU A 63 15.78 1.51 3.69
C LEU A 63 15.39 0.68 2.47
N LEU A 64 14.38 1.10 1.72
CA LEU A 64 13.91 0.39 0.52
C LEU A 64 15.00 0.34 -0.56
N LYS A 65 15.66 1.48 -0.83
CA LYS A 65 16.75 1.57 -1.81
C LYS A 65 17.94 0.68 -1.44
N ASN A 66 18.37 0.71 -0.18
CA ASN A 66 19.53 -0.07 0.28
C ASN A 66 19.28 -1.59 0.23
N ASN A 67 18.01 -1.99 0.20
CA ASN A 67 17.61 -3.40 0.06
C ASN A 67 17.22 -3.78 -1.38
N ASN A 68 17.46 -2.92 -2.36
CA ASN A 68 17.12 -3.09 -3.77
C ASN A 68 15.62 -3.41 -3.97
N VAL A 69 14.75 -2.68 -3.27
CA VAL A 69 13.30 -2.77 -3.41
C VAL A 69 12.83 -1.76 -4.43
N THR A 70 12.23 -2.20 -5.51
CA THR A 70 11.58 -1.33 -6.50
C THR A 70 10.31 -0.75 -5.90
N THR A 71 10.12 0.55 -6.00
CA THR A 71 9.01 1.27 -5.39
C THR A 71 7.98 1.70 -6.44
N SER A 72 6.70 1.50 -6.15
CA SER A 72 5.60 1.95 -6.99
C SER A 72 4.61 2.78 -6.17
N ALA A 73 4.19 3.91 -6.71
CA ALA A 73 3.12 4.72 -6.14
C ALA A 73 1.78 4.32 -6.78
N GLY A 74 0.83 3.82 -5.97
CA GLY A 74 -0.54 3.59 -6.39
C GLY A 74 -1.31 4.91 -6.42
N VAL A 75 -1.52 5.47 -7.60
CA VAL A 75 -2.14 6.79 -7.82
C VAL A 75 -3.18 6.73 -8.94
N ILE A 76 -4.12 7.66 -8.95
CA ILE A 76 -5.20 7.69 -9.97
C ILE A 76 -4.71 8.16 -11.34
N ASP A 77 -3.67 8.99 -11.36
CA ASP A 77 -3.03 9.58 -12.54
C ASP A 77 -1.69 8.90 -12.86
N GLY A 78 -1.58 7.61 -12.54
CA GLY A 78 -0.39 6.81 -12.85
C GLY A 78 -0.19 6.61 -14.34
N GLU A 79 1.07 6.55 -14.75
CA GLU A 79 1.48 6.46 -16.15
C GLU A 79 1.40 5.02 -16.70
N THR A 80 1.39 4.04 -15.80
CA THR A 80 1.39 2.62 -16.15
C THR A 80 0.20 1.91 -15.49
N PHE A 81 -0.53 1.11 -16.24
CA PHE A 81 -1.56 0.27 -15.64
C PHE A 81 -0.92 -0.84 -14.81
N VAL A 82 -1.50 -1.11 -13.64
CA VAL A 82 -0.99 -2.18 -12.74
C VAL A 82 -0.94 -3.53 -13.43
N THR A 83 -1.86 -3.79 -14.37
CA THR A 83 -1.94 -5.02 -15.17
C THR A 83 -0.78 -5.19 -16.17
N GLU A 84 -0.06 -4.11 -16.47
CA GLU A 84 1.10 -4.08 -17.38
C GLU A 84 2.42 -4.14 -16.61
N CYS A 85 2.35 -4.07 -15.27
CA CYS A 85 3.54 -4.07 -14.43
C CYS A 85 4.11 -5.48 -14.27
N ASP A 86 5.42 -5.54 -14.39
CA ASP A 86 6.20 -6.69 -13.93
C ASP A 86 6.63 -6.45 -12.46
N PHE A 87 6.26 -7.38 -11.59
CA PHE A 87 6.58 -7.37 -10.17
C PHE A 87 7.64 -8.42 -9.79
N LEU A 88 8.52 -8.79 -10.72
CA LEU A 88 9.64 -9.68 -10.43
C LEU A 88 10.62 -9.03 -9.43
N GLY A 89 11.09 -9.83 -8.48
CA GLY A 89 12.02 -9.37 -7.45
C GLY A 89 11.32 -8.71 -6.25
N LYS A 90 12.04 -7.80 -5.59
CA LYS A 90 11.54 -7.11 -4.40
C LYS A 90 10.78 -5.85 -4.79
N HIS A 91 9.52 -5.77 -4.41
CA HIS A 91 8.67 -4.62 -4.70
C HIS A 91 7.97 -4.07 -3.46
N ALA A 92 7.76 -2.77 -3.42
CA ALA A 92 6.91 -2.09 -2.46
C ALA A 92 5.93 -1.16 -3.19
N ILE A 93 4.65 -1.24 -2.85
CA ILE A 93 3.62 -0.34 -3.37
C ILE A 93 3.19 0.62 -2.27
N PHE A 94 3.32 1.91 -2.53
CA PHE A 94 2.83 2.98 -1.66
C PHE A 94 1.35 3.21 -1.91
N ILE A 95 0.56 3.14 -0.85
CA ILE A 95 -0.88 3.44 -0.85
C ILE A 95 -1.10 4.67 0.02
N GLY A 96 -1.74 5.69 -0.53
CA GLY A 96 -1.95 6.96 0.13
C GLY A 96 -3.24 7.06 0.92
N ASN A 97 -3.41 8.22 1.55
CA ASN A 97 -4.58 8.60 2.33
C ASN A 97 -5.88 8.53 1.50
N GLU A 98 -6.99 8.22 2.16
CA GLU A 98 -8.31 8.01 1.53
C GLU A 98 -8.85 9.27 0.82
N GLY A 99 -8.58 10.44 1.39
CA GLY A 99 -9.07 11.70 0.85
C GLY A 99 -8.10 12.37 -0.12
N ASN A 100 -6.82 12.41 0.26
CA ASN A 100 -5.80 13.20 -0.44
C ASN A 100 -4.85 12.36 -1.30
N GLY A 101 -4.93 11.03 -1.21
CA GLY A 101 -3.99 10.14 -1.89
C GLY A 101 -2.58 10.21 -1.32
N LEU A 102 -1.59 9.90 -2.14
CA LEU A 102 -0.18 10.07 -1.81
C LEU A 102 0.25 11.52 -2.04
N PRO A 103 1.01 12.13 -1.13
CA PRO A 103 1.67 13.41 -1.39
C PRO A 103 2.48 13.32 -2.68
N ARG A 104 2.43 14.40 -3.48
CA ARG A 104 3.10 14.44 -4.79
C ARG A 104 4.60 14.17 -4.68
N GLU A 105 5.24 14.74 -3.65
CA GLU A 105 6.65 14.52 -3.34
C GLU A 105 6.99 13.05 -3.07
N VAL A 106 6.09 12.30 -2.42
CA VAL A 106 6.26 10.87 -2.16
C VAL A 106 6.05 10.07 -3.44
N SER A 107 4.98 10.35 -4.18
CA SER A 107 4.67 9.62 -5.41
C SER A 107 5.71 9.80 -6.51
N GLN A 108 6.31 11.00 -6.61
CA GLN A 108 7.38 11.31 -7.58
C GLN A 108 8.73 10.69 -7.23
N ARG A 109 8.94 10.29 -5.98
CA ARG A 109 10.18 9.62 -5.54
C ARG A 109 10.15 8.12 -5.81
N CYS A 110 8.98 7.55 -6.03
CA CYS A 110 8.85 6.15 -6.40
C CYS A 110 9.40 5.91 -7.82
N ASP A 111 9.93 4.71 -8.05
CA ASP A 111 10.47 4.32 -9.36
C ASP A 111 9.39 4.26 -10.44
N ARG A 112 8.13 4.02 -10.04
CA ARG A 112 6.97 3.93 -10.94
C ARG A 112 5.76 4.59 -10.32
N ARG A 113 4.89 5.14 -11.18
CA ARG A 113 3.55 5.60 -10.80
C ARG A 113 2.54 4.71 -11.52
N ILE A 114 1.82 3.90 -10.77
CA ILE A 114 0.92 2.88 -11.29
C ILE A 114 -0.53 3.22 -10.97
N THR A 115 -1.42 2.83 -11.87
CA THR A 115 -2.87 3.06 -11.69
C THR A 115 -3.67 1.80 -11.99
N ILE A 116 -4.83 1.71 -11.34
CA ILE A 116 -5.85 0.70 -11.66
C ILE A 116 -6.72 1.26 -12.79
N PRO A 117 -6.82 0.57 -13.95
CA PRO A 117 -7.62 1.08 -15.07
C PRO A 117 -9.11 1.13 -14.69
N MET A 118 -9.68 2.33 -14.71
CA MET A 118 -11.08 2.58 -14.41
C MET A 118 -11.88 2.72 -15.70
N LYS A 119 -13.02 2.00 -15.80
CA LYS A 119 -13.90 2.05 -16.97
C LYS A 119 -15.22 2.80 -16.72
N GLY A 120 -15.49 3.14 -15.48
CA GLY A 120 -16.71 3.82 -15.05
C GLY A 120 -16.53 5.34 -14.94
N SER A 121 -17.57 5.99 -14.42
CA SER A 121 -17.59 7.44 -14.16
C SER A 121 -16.91 7.84 -12.84
N ILE A 122 -16.55 6.87 -11.99
CA ILE A 122 -15.89 7.12 -10.71
C ILE A 122 -14.37 7.16 -10.93
N ASN A 123 -13.71 8.15 -10.36
CA ASN A 123 -12.28 8.39 -10.58
C ASN A 123 -11.37 7.67 -9.57
N SER A 124 -11.92 7.12 -8.48
CA SER A 124 -11.11 6.45 -7.46
C SER A 124 -11.87 5.33 -6.77
N LEU A 125 -11.14 4.37 -6.24
CA LEU A 125 -11.64 3.31 -5.37
C LEU A 125 -11.36 3.64 -3.91
N ASN A 126 -12.12 3.02 -3.01
CA ASN A 126 -11.75 2.97 -1.59
C ASN A 126 -10.32 2.43 -1.44
N ALA A 127 -9.53 3.00 -0.52
CA ALA A 127 -8.11 2.65 -0.35
C ALA A 127 -7.89 1.16 -0.06
N GLY A 128 -8.76 0.54 0.73
CA GLY A 128 -8.69 -0.89 1.01
C GLY A 128 -8.93 -1.75 -0.23
N MET A 129 -9.93 -1.39 -1.06
CA MET A 129 -10.21 -2.07 -2.33
C MET A 129 -9.07 -1.91 -3.32
N ALA A 130 -8.57 -0.68 -3.49
CA ALA A 130 -7.41 -0.41 -4.34
C ALA A 130 -6.19 -1.23 -3.89
N SER A 131 -5.91 -1.24 -2.59
CA SER A 131 -4.82 -2.04 -2.01
C SER A 131 -4.97 -3.53 -2.32
N GLY A 132 -6.19 -4.07 -2.22
CA GLY A 132 -6.47 -5.48 -2.54
C GLY A 132 -6.14 -5.81 -4.00
N ILE A 133 -6.56 -4.98 -4.94
CA ILE A 133 -6.27 -5.15 -6.37
C ILE A 133 -4.76 -5.06 -6.62
N LEU A 134 -4.09 -4.05 -6.08
CA LEU A 134 -2.65 -3.85 -6.24
C LEU A 134 -1.83 -5.02 -5.66
N MET A 135 -2.19 -5.50 -4.47
CA MET A 135 -1.55 -6.66 -3.85
C MET A 135 -1.79 -7.95 -4.63
N TRP A 136 -2.99 -8.13 -5.18
CA TRP A 136 -3.31 -9.27 -6.04
C TRP A 136 -2.42 -9.26 -7.29
N GLU A 137 -2.35 -8.15 -8.01
CA GLU A 137 -1.49 -8.02 -9.19
C GLU A 137 -0.02 -8.26 -8.87
N MET A 138 0.44 -7.81 -7.70
CA MET A 138 1.82 -8.02 -7.25
C MET A 138 2.16 -9.49 -6.93
N LYS A 139 1.17 -10.31 -6.56
CA LYS A 139 1.38 -11.70 -6.08
C LYS A 139 0.74 -12.77 -6.96
N LYS A 140 0.05 -12.43 -8.03
CA LYS A 140 -0.71 -13.41 -8.85
C LYS A 140 0.17 -14.44 -9.58
N TYR A 141 1.50 -14.26 -9.56
CA TYR A 141 2.47 -15.18 -10.17
C TYR A 141 3.65 -15.48 -9.24
#